data_13ef19059be520cbeffc92eb123654d8
#
_entry.id   13ef19059be520cbeffc92eb123654d8
#
_cell.length_a   1.000
_cell.length_b   1.000
_cell.length_c   1.000
_cell.angle_alpha   90.00
_cell.angle_beta   90.00
_cell.angle_gamma   90.00
#
_symmetry.space_group_name_H-M   'P 1'
#
loop_
_entity.id
_entity.type
_entity.pdbx_description
1 polymer ?
#
loop_
_entity_poly.entity_id
_entity_poly.type
_entity_poly.pdbx_seq_one_letter_code
_entity_poly.pdbx_strand_id
1 'polypeptide(L)'
;MTNRPRPTVLALSSILFSVALLLLTITLDVHAERHERVVDTWRPLHYDVALTFNDQLTEITSAKTQINIAILKEPLPVLDLDFGEMTVDSVAVGGVPAEFEQRDGHLNIQLTGTPKKNATLSIAIAYHGKPKDGLILMTDKDGKPSATGDNWPNRVHHWIPCLDHPSAKATVRFTITAPARDLVVANGQMEATRTNPDTTRTWTYTEGEPIPPYCMVVAVGEFARLEPKAPATTLLSYYVPQSDRRFAVQGFSAAAPSLALFSERVAPYPYEKLALIVGATRFGGMENSSAIVFPGTLFNNFETAQPRSRRFNIKRGVMEVTAHEIAHQWFGDSVTESTWADLWLSEGFATYFAGLFVERYEGASAFREYMQRQAKDYLSYERERRAPIHDRDTEDLFKLLNANNYEKGAWVLHMLRGLTGDQRFFQALQSYYRAHAGSTANTEDLRAAFEAASGQDLKDFFKRWIYESGHPRYDVTWSWPTRARNGRSDRRGYVELTIRQLQDDAPFLMPLTVEITTAKGTHRTIIKPTGKVITQRIPGALRPVAVRVDPDETILKELSIKELP
;
A
#
# COMPACT_ATOMS: atom_id res chain seq x y z
N MET A 1 94.78 8.26 -9.49
CA MET A 1 94.55 7.98 -8.06
C MET A 1 93.81 9.19 -7.48
N THR A 2 92.56 9.28 -7.54
CA THR A 2 91.74 10.14 -6.71
C THR A 2 90.29 9.81 -6.93
N ASN A 3 89.69 9.21 -5.93
CA ASN A 3 88.26 8.91 -5.84
C ASN A 3 87.45 10.21 -5.62
N ARG A 4 86.39 10.44 -6.39
CA ARG A 4 85.33 11.37 -6.06
C ARG A 4 84.02 10.60 -5.90
N PRO A 5 83.21 10.85 -4.86
CA PRO A 5 81.90 10.23 -4.67
C PRO A 5 80.84 11.00 -5.46
N ARG A 6 79.88 10.24 -6.02
CA ARG A 6 78.66 10.78 -6.67
C ARG A 6 77.60 11.14 -5.64
N PRO A 7 76.76 12.20 -5.86
CA PRO A 7 75.66 12.53 -4.98
C PRO A 7 74.46 11.63 -5.27
N THR A 8 73.80 11.21 -4.19
CA THR A 8 72.55 10.46 -4.10
C THR A 8 71.35 11.27 -4.57
N VAL A 9 70.68 10.74 -5.61
CA VAL A 9 69.31 11.16 -6.00
C VAL A 9 68.31 10.26 -5.28
N LEU A 10 67.77 10.73 -4.19
CA LEU A 10 66.71 10.06 -3.43
C LEU A 10 65.94 11.08 -2.62
N ALA A 11 64.97 11.79 -3.23
CA ALA A 11 63.93 12.54 -2.50
C ALA A 11 62.85 13.18 -3.40
N LEU A 12 62.38 12.52 -4.47
CA LEU A 12 61.24 13.10 -5.26
C LEU A 12 60.18 12.10 -5.69
N SER A 13 60.25 10.84 -5.25
CA SER A 13 59.25 9.82 -5.62
C SER A 13 58.18 9.53 -4.55
N SER A 14 58.28 10.11 -3.35
CA SER A 14 57.36 9.79 -2.23
C SER A 14 56.13 10.71 -2.13
N ILE A 15 56.08 11.83 -2.86
CA ILE A 15 54.94 12.78 -2.75
C ILE A 15 53.89 12.54 -3.85
N LEU A 16 54.27 11.97 -4.98
CA LEU A 16 53.33 11.65 -6.07
C LEU A 16 52.51 10.35 -5.82
N PHE A 17 52.94 9.48 -4.92
CA PHE A 17 52.20 8.25 -4.58
C PHE A 17 51.12 8.44 -3.51
N SER A 18 51.25 9.47 -2.66
CA SER A 18 50.26 9.78 -1.60
C SER A 18 49.06 10.60 -2.11
N VAL A 19 49.16 11.28 -3.24
CA VAL A 19 48.04 12.03 -3.84
C VAL A 19 47.20 11.13 -4.74
N ALA A 20 47.77 10.08 -5.32
CA ALA A 20 47.04 9.10 -6.12
C ALA A 20 46.22 8.11 -5.27
N LEU A 21 46.56 7.91 -3.99
CA LEU A 21 45.85 6.99 -3.07
C LEU A 21 44.70 7.66 -2.32
N LEU A 22 44.58 9.01 -2.36
CA LEU A 22 43.49 9.74 -1.72
C LEU A 22 42.32 10.07 -2.68
N LEU A 23 42.42 9.67 -3.94
CA LEU A 23 41.37 9.87 -4.96
C LEU A 23 40.59 8.59 -5.30
N LEU A 24 40.79 7.49 -4.58
CA LEU A 24 40.18 6.20 -4.91
C LEU A 24 39.25 5.65 -3.83
N THR A 25 38.67 6.48 -2.97
CA THR A 25 37.65 6.01 -2.02
C THR A 25 36.45 6.97 -1.91
N ILE A 26 36.04 7.57 -3.02
CA ILE A 26 34.63 7.91 -3.19
C ILE A 26 34.06 6.78 -4.04
N THR A 27 33.83 5.64 -3.46
CA THR A 27 32.78 4.74 -3.94
C THR A 27 31.49 5.49 -3.70
N LEU A 28 31.04 6.21 -4.73
CA LEU A 28 29.61 6.44 -4.87
C LEU A 28 29.01 5.03 -4.83
N ASP A 29 28.41 4.64 -3.72
CA ASP A 29 27.40 3.59 -3.71
C ASP A 29 26.27 4.10 -4.61
N VAL A 30 26.46 3.93 -5.91
CA VAL A 30 25.37 3.96 -6.87
C VAL A 30 24.57 2.70 -6.53
N HIS A 31 23.64 2.80 -5.58
CA HIS A 31 22.61 1.80 -5.45
C HIS A 31 21.92 1.75 -6.82
N ALA A 32 22.02 0.62 -7.49
CA ALA A 32 21.27 0.41 -8.71
C ALA A 32 19.78 0.50 -8.36
N GLU A 33 19.04 1.36 -9.06
CA GLU A 33 17.59 1.41 -8.92
C GLU A 33 17.02 0.02 -9.21
N ARG A 34 16.00 -0.40 -8.44
CA ARG A 34 15.26 -1.64 -8.67
C ARG A 34 14.79 -1.72 -10.11
N HIS A 35 15.10 -2.82 -10.77
CA HIS A 35 14.63 -3.07 -12.13
C HIS A 35 13.15 -3.52 -12.07
N GLU A 36 12.23 -2.64 -12.38
CA GLU A 36 10.81 -2.97 -12.55
C GLU A 36 10.52 -3.35 -14.00
N ARG A 37 9.73 -4.41 -14.20
CA ARG A 37 9.34 -4.87 -15.53
C ARG A 37 8.20 -4.03 -16.11
N VAL A 38 8.51 -2.83 -16.53
CA VAL A 38 7.55 -1.95 -17.22
C VAL A 38 7.65 -2.20 -18.73
N VAL A 39 6.56 -2.66 -19.36
CA VAL A 39 6.45 -2.90 -20.79
C VAL A 39 5.69 -1.74 -21.43
N ASP A 40 6.28 -1.12 -22.44
CA ASP A 40 5.72 0.03 -23.15
C ASP A 40 5.39 -0.25 -24.64
N THR A 41 5.60 -1.51 -25.06
CA THR A 41 5.36 -1.96 -26.45
C THR A 41 3.97 -2.55 -26.66
N TRP A 42 3.37 -3.05 -25.60
CA TRP A 42 2.02 -3.61 -25.60
C TRP A 42 1.40 -3.49 -24.18
N ARG A 43 0.08 -3.70 -24.07
CA ARG A 43 -0.60 -3.82 -22.79
C ARG A 43 -1.71 -4.85 -22.85
N PRO A 44 -2.02 -5.54 -21.75
CA PRO A 44 -3.21 -6.39 -21.67
C PRO A 44 -4.48 -5.54 -21.69
N LEU A 45 -5.55 -6.11 -22.24
CA LEU A 45 -6.89 -5.53 -22.25
C LEU A 45 -7.87 -6.41 -21.47
N HIS A 46 -7.73 -7.73 -21.62
CA HIS A 46 -8.64 -8.71 -21.04
C HIS A 46 -7.97 -10.06 -20.91
N TYR A 47 -8.25 -10.74 -19.81
CA TYR A 47 -7.91 -12.15 -19.57
C TYR A 47 -9.18 -12.98 -19.50
N ASP A 48 -9.28 -14.07 -20.29
CA ASP A 48 -10.28 -15.13 -20.13
C ASP A 48 -9.54 -16.37 -19.64
N VAL A 49 -9.74 -16.73 -18.37
CA VAL A 49 -8.96 -17.76 -17.66
C VAL A 49 -9.87 -18.92 -17.32
N ALA A 50 -9.65 -20.07 -17.95
CA ALA A 50 -10.34 -21.31 -17.63
C ALA A 50 -9.40 -22.26 -16.88
N LEU A 51 -9.82 -22.75 -15.70
CA LEU A 51 -9.06 -23.68 -14.86
C LEU A 51 -9.92 -24.87 -14.49
N THR A 52 -9.32 -26.08 -14.53
CA THR A 52 -9.92 -27.30 -14.03
C THR A 52 -9.04 -27.90 -12.95
N PHE A 53 -9.57 -28.04 -11.75
CA PHE A 53 -8.88 -28.65 -10.62
C PHE A 53 -9.14 -30.15 -10.55
N ASN A 54 -8.19 -30.92 -10.01
CA ASN A 54 -8.43 -32.30 -9.62
C ASN A 54 -9.33 -32.40 -8.37
N ASP A 55 -9.81 -33.61 -8.02
CA ASP A 55 -10.74 -33.82 -6.90
C ASP A 55 -10.18 -33.39 -5.54
N GLN A 56 -8.87 -33.43 -5.34
CA GLN A 56 -8.21 -33.10 -4.08
C GLN A 56 -7.65 -31.66 -4.06
N LEU A 57 -7.92 -30.84 -5.07
CA LEU A 57 -7.40 -29.47 -5.23
C LEU A 57 -5.86 -29.38 -5.06
N THR A 58 -5.12 -30.36 -5.58
CA THR A 58 -3.66 -30.42 -5.45
C THR A 58 -2.92 -29.97 -6.71
N GLU A 59 -3.65 -29.84 -7.83
CA GLU A 59 -3.11 -29.40 -9.11
C GLU A 59 -4.21 -28.88 -10.05
N ILE A 60 -3.82 -28.13 -11.05
CA ILE A 60 -4.63 -27.74 -12.19
C ILE A 60 -4.39 -28.76 -13.30
N THR A 61 -5.40 -29.58 -13.57
CA THR A 61 -5.32 -30.68 -14.56
C THR A 61 -5.43 -30.17 -15.99
N SER A 62 -6.05 -29.02 -16.20
CA SER A 62 -6.19 -28.34 -17.48
C SER A 62 -6.44 -26.86 -17.25
N ALA A 63 -5.72 -26.02 -17.99
CA ALA A 63 -5.93 -24.59 -17.99
C ALA A 63 -5.87 -24.03 -19.42
N LYS A 64 -6.62 -22.96 -19.64
CA LYS A 64 -6.53 -22.16 -20.85
C LYS A 64 -6.65 -20.69 -20.47
N THR A 65 -5.66 -19.88 -20.83
CA THR A 65 -5.75 -18.43 -20.73
C THR A 65 -5.77 -17.83 -22.12
N GLN A 66 -6.79 -17.02 -22.40
CA GLN A 66 -6.82 -16.17 -23.59
C GLN A 66 -6.59 -14.73 -23.18
N ILE A 67 -5.56 -14.11 -23.74
CA ILE A 67 -5.16 -12.73 -23.43
C ILE A 67 -5.43 -11.88 -24.67
N ASN A 68 -6.26 -10.85 -24.53
CA ASN A 68 -6.37 -9.81 -25.54
C ASN A 68 -5.44 -8.67 -25.20
N ILE A 69 -4.54 -8.31 -26.13
CA ILE A 69 -3.55 -7.26 -25.96
C ILE A 69 -3.69 -6.16 -27.00
N ALA A 70 -3.34 -4.93 -26.61
CA ALA A 70 -3.16 -3.82 -27.55
C ALA A 70 -1.68 -3.58 -27.83
N ILE A 71 -1.33 -3.38 -29.09
CA ILE A 71 0.03 -3.04 -29.53
C ILE A 71 0.22 -1.53 -29.39
N LEU A 72 1.21 -1.11 -28.63
CA LEU A 72 1.52 0.30 -28.36
C LEU A 72 2.66 0.83 -29.23
N LYS A 73 3.65 -0.03 -29.54
CA LYS A 73 4.80 0.30 -30.40
C LYS A 73 5.10 -0.85 -31.37
N GLU A 74 5.62 -0.52 -32.53
CA GLU A 74 6.10 -1.47 -33.54
C GLU A 74 7.57 -1.21 -33.89
N PRO A 75 8.35 -2.26 -34.27
CA PRO A 75 7.90 -3.65 -34.41
C PRO A 75 7.77 -4.39 -33.06
N LEU A 76 6.88 -5.39 -32.99
CA LEU A 76 6.78 -6.35 -31.90
C LEU A 76 6.90 -7.78 -32.47
N PRO A 77 8.11 -8.30 -32.66
CA PRO A 77 8.31 -9.63 -33.21
C PRO A 77 8.09 -10.76 -32.21
N VAL A 78 8.28 -10.48 -30.92
CA VAL A 78 8.12 -11.43 -29.82
C VAL A 78 7.25 -10.82 -28.75
N LEU A 79 6.23 -11.55 -28.28
CA LEU A 79 5.49 -11.23 -27.09
C LEU A 79 6.11 -11.98 -25.93
N ASP A 80 6.60 -11.26 -24.93
CA ASP A 80 7.19 -11.81 -23.72
C ASP A 80 6.19 -11.67 -22.55
N LEU A 81 5.72 -12.80 -22.02
CA LEU A 81 4.86 -12.90 -20.85
C LEU A 81 5.66 -13.45 -19.66
N ASP A 82 5.29 -13.03 -18.46
CA ASP A 82 5.70 -13.71 -17.24
C ASP A 82 4.89 -15.01 -17.11
N PHE A 83 5.58 -16.14 -16.95
CA PHE A 83 4.95 -17.42 -16.68
C PHE A 83 5.92 -18.39 -16.02
N GLY A 84 5.52 -18.92 -14.87
CA GLY A 84 6.35 -19.81 -14.05
C GLY A 84 6.56 -21.22 -14.62
N GLU A 85 6.59 -22.22 -13.74
CA GLU A 85 7.04 -23.57 -14.09
C GLU A 85 5.90 -24.53 -14.52
N MET A 86 4.66 -24.05 -14.68
CA MET A 86 3.59 -24.88 -15.24
C MET A 86 3.88 -25.25 -16.69
N THR A 87 3.47 -26.43 -17.12
CA THR A 87 3.74 -26.95 -18.46
C THR A 87 2.85 -26.30 -19.50
N VAL A 88 3.43 -25.62 -20.50
CA VAL A 88 2.70 -25.10 -21.67
C VAL A 88 2.47 -26.20 -22.68
N ASP A 89 1.22 -26.49 -23.01
CA ASP A 89 0.83 -27.51 -23.99
C ASP A 89 0.78 -26.97 -25.43
N SER A 90 0.27 -25.73 -25.58
CA SER A 90 0.16 -25.08 -26.89
C SER A 90 -0.04 -23.57 -26.75
N VAL A 91 0.39 -22.86 -27.79
CA VAL A 91 0.15 -21.41 -27.95
C VAL A 91 -0.44 -21.16 -29.34
N ALA A 92 -1.41 -20.25 -29.41
CA ALA A 92 -1.97 -19.76 -30.68
C ALA A 92 -2.14 -18.24 -30.65
N VAL A 93 -1.83 -17.57 -31.74
CA VAL A 93 -2.02 -16.13 -31.95
C VAL A 93 -3.07 -15.92 -33.04
N GLY A 94 -4.16 -15.25 -32.71
CA GLY A 94 -5.29 -15.07 -33.64
C GLY A 94 -5.92 -16.40 -34.14
N GLY A 95 -5.81 -17.47 -33.33
CA GLY A 95 -6.29 -18.82 -33.68
C GLY A 95 -5.29 -19.65 -34.51
N VAL A 96 -4.12 -19.12 -34.85
CA VAL A 96 -3.06 -19.83 -35.58
C VAL A 96 -2.00 -20.30 -34.59
N PRO A 97 -1.58 -21.59 -34.63
CA PRO A 97 -0.47 -22.07 -33.78
C PRO A 97 0.78 -21.21 -33.94
N ALA A 98 1.43 -20.88 -32.81
CA ALA A 98 2.62 -20.06 -32.76
C ALA A 98 3.78 -20.81 -32.10
N GLU A 99 5.01 -20.52 -32.55
CA GLU A 99 6.22 -20.99 -31.89
C GLU A 99 6.40 -20.23 -30.58
N PHE A 100 6.85 -20.93 -29.54
CA PHE A 100 7.10 -20.36 -28.23
C PHE A 100 8.30 -21.02 -27.55
N GLU A 101 8.90 -20.27 -26.61
CA GLU A 101 9.94 -20.77 -25.72
C GLU A 101 9.56 -20.41 -24.27
N GLN A 102 9.53 -21.38 -23.37
CA GLN A 102 9.35 -21.18 -21.94
C GLN A 102 10.69 -21.37 -21.23
N ARG A 103 11.21 -20.31 -20.62
CA ARG A 103 12.50 -20.33 -19.94
C ARG A 103 12.60 -19.21 -18.90
N ASP A 104 13.22 -19.51 -17.75
CA ASP A 104 13.59 -18.54 -16.73
C ASP A 104 12.43 -17.67 -16.22
N GLY A 105 11.22 -18.26 -16.10
CA GLY A 105 10.02 -17.56 -15.64
C GLY A 105 9.30 -16.75 -16.74
N HIS A 106 9.71 -16.90 -18.00
CA HIS A 106 9.14 -16.20 -19.15
C HIS A 106 8.56 -17.17 -20.19
N LEU A 107 7.51 -16.73 -20.85
CA LEU A 107 6.93 -17.36 -22.03
C LEU A 107 7.05 -16.41 -23.23
N ASN A 108 8.05 -16.68 -24.09
CA ASN A 108 8.33 -15.91 -25.29
C ASN A 108 7.58 -16.50 -26.49
N ILE A 109 6.68 -15.73 -27.11
CA ILE A 109 5.80 -16.16 -28.19
C ILE A 109 6.21 -15.41 -29.47
N GLN A 110 6.55 -16.15 -30.53
CA GLN A 110 6.89 -15.58 -31.83
C GLN A 110 5.63 -15.08 -32.52
N LEU A 111 5.60 -13.79 -32.85
CA LEU A 111 4.48 -13.20 -33.58
C LEU A 111 4.72 -13.28 -35.08
N THR A 112 3.83 -13.97 -35.78
CA THR A 112 3.88 -14.02 -37.25
C THR A 112 3.45 -12.71 -37.88
N GLY A 113 4.26 -12.14 -38.75
CA GLY A 113 4.04 -10.80 -39.31
C GLY A 113 4.51 -9.69 -38.38
N THR A 114 4.25 -8.45 -38.76
CA THR A 114 4.54 -7.27 -37.90
C THR A 114 3.22 -6.65 -37.46
N PRO A 115 2.77 -6.93 -36.22
CA PRO A 115 1.56 -6.28 -35.70
C PRO A 115 1.74 -4.76 -35.72
N LYS A 116 0.73 -4.05 -36.23
CA LYS A 116 0.78 -2.59 -36.29
C LYS A 116 0.35 -1.97 -34.97
N LYS A 117 0.90 -0.79 -34.68
CA LYS A 117 0.44 0.03 -33.55
C LYS A 117 -1.09 0.20 -33.57
N ASN A 118 -1.71 0.11 -32.41
CA ASN A 118 -3.16 0.12 -32.15
C ASN A 118 -3.91 -1.14 -32.64
N ALA A 119 -3.22 -2.15 -33.17
CA ALA A 119 -3.86 -3.44 -33.41
C ALA A 119 -4.13 -4.18 -32.09
N THR A 120 -5.19 -4.98 -32.09
CA THR A 120 -5.49 -5.91 -30.99
C THR A 120 -5.16 -7.32 -31.44
N LEU A 121 -4.45 -8.07 -30.59
CA LEU A 121 -4.16 -9.49 -30.80
C LEU A 121 -4.79 -10.33 -29.69
N SER A 122 -5.23 -11.53 -30.05
CA SER A 122 -5.71 -12.53 -29.12
C SER A 122 -4.72 -13.69 -29.04
N ILE A 123 -4.22 -13.96 -27.85
CA ILE A 123 -3.23 -15.00 -27.56
C ILE A 123 -3.91 -16.07 -26.72
N ALA A 124 -3.95 -17.31 -27.18
CA ALA A 124 -4.50 -18.44 -26.45
C ALA A 124 -3.36 -19.38 -26.02
N ILE A 125 -3.29 -19.69 -24.73
CA ILE A 125 -2.26 -20.51 -24.12
C ILE A 125 -2.98 -21.64 -23.36
N ALA A 126 -2.70 -22.90 -23.73
CA ALA A 126 -3.15 -24.07 -22.97
C ALA A 126 -1.98 -24.59 -22.14
N TYR A 127 -2.25 -24.96 -20.89
CA TYR A 127 -1.24 -25.40 -19.93
C TYR A 127 -1.84 -26.23 -18.81
N HIS A 128 -0.99 -26.88 -18.03
CA HIS A 128 -1.40 -27.67 -16.87
C HIS A 128 -0.27 -27.78 -15.84
N GLY A 129 -0.57 -28.28 -14.65
CA GLY A 129 0.41 -28.60 -13.63
C GLY A 129 0.06 -28.07 -12.24
N LYS A 130 1.05 -28.13 -11.34
CA LYS A 130 0.94 -27.61 -9.99
C LYS A 130 1.62 -26.26 -9.90
N PRO A 131 0.89 -25.18 -9.55
CA PRO A 131 1.51 -23.89 -9.29
C PRO A 131 2.56 -23.99 -8.17
N LYS A 132 3.71 -23.33 -8.36
CA LYS A 132 4.77 -23.28 -7.35
C LYS A 132 4.47 -22.21 -6.28
N ASP A 133 3.84 -21.13 -6.69
CA ASP A 133 3.44 -20.01 -5.84
C ASP A 133 2.19 -19.31 -6.40
N GLY A 134 1.73 -18.22 -5.80
CA GLY A 134 0.60 -17.40 -6.27
C GLY A 134 -0.77 -18.03 -6.09
N LEU A 135 -0.91 -19.34 -6.20
CA LEU A 135 -2.11 -20.11 -5.87
C LEU A 135 -1.76 -21.15 -4.81
N ILE A 136 -2.21 -20.92 -3.57
CA ILE A 136 -1.94 -21.81 -2.44
C ILE A 136 -2.91 -22.99 -2.46
N LEU A 137 -2.37 -24.20 -2.68
CA LEU A 137 -3.11 -25.46 -2.64
C LEU A 137 -2.79 -26.15 -1.31
N MET A 138 -3.77 -26.25 -0.42
CA MET A 138 -3.55 -26.75 0.94
C MET A 138 -4.80 -27.43 1.53
N THR A 139 -4.65 -27.97 2.71
CA THR A 139 -5.77 -28.39 3.56
C THR A 139 -6.14 -27.25 4.50
N ASP A 140 -7.41 -26.85 4.55
CA ASP A 140 -7.88 -25.79 5.43
C ASP A 140 -7.91 -26.25 6.91
N LYS A 141 -8.31 -25.33 7.80
CA LYS A 141 -8.38 -25.59 9.26
C LYS A 141 -9.40 -26.67 9.65
N ASP A 142 -10.36 -27.00 8.79
CA ASP A 142 -11.37 -28.04 8.98
C ASP A 142 -10.93 -29.39 8.40
N GLY A 143 -9.69 -29.47 7.88
CA GLY A 143 -9.14 -30.67 7.27
C GLY A 143 -9.63 -30.90 5.84
N LYS A 144 -10.13 -29.86 5.15
CA LYS A 144 -10.67 -29.95 3.79
C LYS A 144 -9.69 -29.40 2.76
N PRO A 145 -9.60 -30.01 1.54
CA PRO A 145 -8.85 -29.44 0.45
C PRO A 145 -9.33 -28.02 0.13
N SER A 146 -8.40 -27.12 -0.16
CA SER A 146 -8.68 -25.74 -0.57
C SER A 146 -7.64 -25.19 -1.51
N ALA A 147 -8.06 -24.27 -2.38
CA ALA A 147 -7.19 -23.50 -3.25
C ALA A 147 -7.50 -22.01 -3.08
N THR A 148 -6.48 -21.16 -2.93
CA THR A 148 -6.68 -19.71 -2.75
C THR A 148 -5.56 -18.93 -3.42
N GLY A 149 -5.91 -17.97 -4.29
CA GLY A 149 -4.96 -17.02 -4.88
C GLY A 149 -4.37 -16.09 -3.82
N ASP A 150 -3.04 -15.90 -3.86
CA ASP A 150 -2.24 -15.07 -2.95
C ASP A 150 -1.05 -14.49 -3.73
N ASN A 151 -1.29 -13.45 -4.53
CA ASN A 151 -0.42 -13.06 -5.64
C ASN A 151 0.53 -11.90 -5.34
N TRP A 152 0.26 -11.08 -4.31
CA TRP A 152 1.12 -9.95 -4.01
C TRP A 152 2.57 -10.39 -3.70
N PRO A 153 3.65 -9.77 -4.24
CA PRO A 153 3.59 -8.60 -5.12
C PRO A 153 3.40 -8.95 -6.61
N ASN A 154 4.04 -9.98 -7.11
CA ASN A 154 4.09 -10.37 -8.52
C ASN A 154 4.18 -11.90 -8.67
N ARG A 155 3.19 -12.63 -8.12
CA ARG A 155 3.20 -14.10 -8.09
C ARG A 155 2.07 -14.76 -8.89
N VAL A 156 1.22 -13.96 -9.55
CA VAL A 156 0.14 -14.50 -10.39
C VAL A 156 0.68 -15.29 -11.57
N HIS A 157 1.86 -14.92 -12.09
CA HIS A 157 2.50 -15.60 -13.21
C HIS A 157 2.84 -17.09 -12.93
N HIS A 158 2.81 -17.54 -11.68
CA HIS A 158 2.98 -18.96 -11.37
C HIS A 158 1.76 -19.81 -11.72
N TRP A 159 0.60 -19.22 -12.04
CA TRP A 159 -0.60 -19.96 -12.41
C TRP A 159 -1.44 -19.34 -13.54
N ILE A 160 -1.18 -18.06 -13.91
CA ILE A 160 -1.76 -17.39 -15.07
C ILE A 160 -0.62 -16.72 -15.85
N PRO A 161 -0.41 -17.06 -17.15
CA PRO A 161 0.52 -16.30 -17.98
C PRO A 161 0.02 -14.85 -18.14
N CYS A 162 0.87 -13.87 -17.84
CA CYS A 162 0.47 -12.45 -17.77
C CYS A 162 1.66 -11.50 -17.95
N LEU A 163 1.42 -10.21 -17.85
CA LEU A 163 2.42 -9.20 -17.50
C LEU A 163 2.23 -8.90 -16.01
N ASP A 164 3.12 -9.41 -15.15
CA ASP A 164 2.94 -9.39 -13.69
C ASP A 164 3.51 -8.12 -13.06
N HIS A 165 2.87 -7.00 -13.35
CA HIS A 165 3.22 -5.68 -12.85
C HIS A 165 1.95 -4.88 -12.49
N PRO A 166 1.90 -4.07 -11.42
CA PRO A 166 0.70 -3.36 -10.98
C PRO A 166 0.09 -2.46 -12.08
N SER A 167 0.92 -1.89 -12.95
CA SER A 167 0.42 -1.07 -14.06
C SER A 167 -0.25 -1.86 -15.20
N ALA A 168 -0.14 -3.19 -15.22
CA ALA A 168 -0.69 -4.05 -16.28
C ALA A 168 -2.18 -4.40 -16.02
N LYS A 169 -2.99 -3.39 -15.74
CA LYS A 169 -4.42 -3.57 -15.45
C LYS A 169 -5.21 -4.08 -16.65
N ALA A 170 -6.10 -5.02 -16.39
CA ALA A 170 -7.02 -5.56 -17.39
C ALA A 170 -8.30 -6.07 -16.73
N THR A 171 -9.37 -6.22 -17.51
CA THR A 171 -10.56 -6.95 -17.09
C THR A 171 -10.27 -8.46 -17.08
N VAL A 172 -11.01 -9.23 -16.28
CA VAL A 172 -10.81 -10.68 -16.24
C VAL A 172 -12.13 -11.43 -16.18
N ARG A 173 -12.18 -12.57 -16.89
CA ARG A 173 -13.23 -13.58 -16.78
C ARG A 173 -12.63 -14.89 -16.33
N PHE A 174 -13.20 -15.48 -15.28
CA PHE A 174 -12.83 -16.80 -14.78
C PHE A 174 -13.88 -17.84 -15.09
N THR A 175 -13.45 -18.98 -15.63
CA THR A 175 -14.26 -20.19 -15.83
C THR A 175 -13.62 -21.33 -15.05
N ILE A 176 -14.13 -21.62 -13.86
CA ILE A 176 -13.50 -22.54 -12.91
C ILE A 176 -14.30 -23.82 -12.79
N THR A 177 -13.68 -24.96 -13.09
CA THR A 177 -14.24 -26.30 -12.88
C THR A 177 -13.57 -26.94 -11.67
N ALA A 178 -14.38 -27.31 -10.69
CA ALA A 178 -13.95 -27.91 -9.43
C ALA A 178 -14.95 -28.95 -8.93
N PRO A 179 -14.65 -29.76 -7.90
CA PRO A 179 -15.59 -30.73 -7.33
C PRO A 179 -16.91 -30.05 -6.92
N ALA A 180 -18.04 -30.71 -7.21
CA ALA A 180 -19.37 -30.13 -6.96
C ALA A 180 -19.70 -29.93 -5.47
N ARG A 181 -18.92 -30.50 -4.55
CA ARG A 181 -19.01 -30.27 -3.10
C ARG A 181 -18.46 -28.93 -2.67
N ASP A 182 -17.56 -28.32 -3.48
CA ASP A 182 -16.91 -27.06 -3.18
C ASP A 182 -17.74 -25.88 -3.66
N LEU A 183 -17.45 -24.72 -3.11
CA LEU A 183 -17.84 -23.40 -3.63
C LEU A 183 -16.63 -22.75 -4.27
N VAL A 184 -16.88 -22.02 -5.35
CA VAL A 184 -15.87 -21.20 -6.03
C VAL A 184 -16.25 -19.72 -5.85
N VAL A 185 -15.25 -18.90 -5.55
CA VAL A 185 -15.34 -17.43 -5.50
C VAL A 185 -14.19 -16.87 -6.32
N ALA A 186 -14.47 -15.87 -7.16
CA ALA A 186 -13.42 -15.16 -7.92
C ALA A 186 -13.74 -13.67 -7.99
N ASN A 187 -12.88 -12.86 -8.61
CA ASN A 187 -13.17 -11.45 -8.88
C ASN A 187 -14.46 -11.29 -9.71
N GLY A 188 -15.14 -10.16 -9.50
CA GLY A 188 -16.32 -9.78 -10.26
C GLY A 188 -17.58 -10.55 -9.90
N GLN A 189 -18.61 -10.41 -10.74
CA GLN A 189 -19.91 -11.01 -10.56
C GLN A 189 -19.97 -12.44 -11.09
N MET A 190 -20.64 -13.32 -10.35
CA MET A 190 -20.94 -14.68 -10.83
C MET A 190 -22.04 -14.60 -11.92
N GLU A 191 -21.67 -14.97 -13.15
CA GLU A 191 -22.60 -14.98 -14.29
C GLU A 191 -23.39 -16.28 -14.39
N ALA A 192 -22.71 -17.41 -14.17
CA ALA A 192 -23.31 -18.71 -14.37
C ALA A 192 -22.69 -19.82 -13.51
N THR A 193 -23.48 -20.86 -13.24
CA THR A 193 -22.99 -22.15 -12.77
C THR A 193 -23.57 -23.27 -13.60
N ARG A 194 -22.79 -24.31 -13.87
CA ARG A 194 -23.22 -25.50 -14.59
C ARG A 194 -22.74 -26.76 -13.88
N THR A 195 -23.65 -27.65 -13.54
CA THR A 195 -23.31 -29.00 -13.07
C THR A 195 -22.91 -29.86 -14.27
N ASN A 196 -21.74 -30.48 -14.19
CA ASN A 196 -21.23 -31.37 -15.23
C ASN A 196 -21.74 -32.80 -15.06
N PRO A 197 -21.68 -33.67 -16.09
CA PRO A 197 -22.09 -35.06 -15.99
C PRO A 197 -21.26 -35.90 -15.02
N ASP A 198 -20.02 -35.48 -14.77
CA ASP A 198 -19.14 -36.00 -13.74
C ASP A 198 -19.44 -35.35 -12.37
N THR A 199 -18.65 -35.62 -11.37
CA THR A 199 -18.82 -35.08 -10.01
C THR A 199 -18.34 -33.64 -9.86
N THR A 200 -18.19 -32.87 -10.96
CA THR A 200 -17.71 -31.51 -10.98
C THR A 200 -18.83 -30.49 -11.27
N ARG A 201 -18.52 -29.23 -11.00
CA ARG A 201 -19.31 -28.06 -11.39
C ARG A 201 -18.40 -27.02 -11.97
N THR A 202 -18.92 -26.22 -12.90
CA THR A 202 -18.23 -25.08 -13.50
C THR A 202 -18.90 -23.79 -13.06
N TRP A 203 -18.12 -22.81 -12.62
CA TRP A 203 -18.55 -21.45 -12.27
C TRP A 203 -17.90 -20.46 -13.22
N THR A 204 -18.65 -19.44 -13.62
CA THR A 204 -18.17 -18.33 -14.43
C THR A 204 -18.34 -17.03 -13.66
N TYR A 205 -17.25 -16.28 -13.55
CA TYR A 205 -17.18 -14.94 -12.95
C TYR A 205 -16.62 -13.95 -13.95
N THR A 206 -17.10 -12.69 -13.92
CA THR A 206 -16.59 -11.62 -14.77
C THR A 206 -16.37 -10.37 -13.93
N GLU A 207 -15.13 -9.86 -13.96
CA GLU A 207 -14.75 -8.56 -13.42
C GLU A 207 -14.66 -7.58 -14.59
N GLY A 208 -15.60 -6.64 -14.61
CA GLY A 208 -15.77 -5.67 -15.69
C GLY A 208 -14.84 -4.46 -15.57
N GLU A 209 -14.34 -4.17 -14.38
CA GLU A 209 -13.39 -3.09 -14.15
C GLU A 209 -11.94 -3.58 -14.30
N PRO A 210 -11.03 -2.78 -14.88
CA PRO A 210 -9.62 -3.18 -14.98
C PRO A 210 -8.96 -3.29 -13.61
N ILE A 211 -8.43 -4.46 -13.29
CA ILE A 211 -7.72 -4.73 -12.02
C ILE A 211 -6.25 -5.05 -12.28
N PRO A 212 -5.33 -4.76 -11.33
CA PRO A 212 -3.94 -5.18 -11.46
C PRO A 212 -3.82 -6.71 -11.31
N PRO A 213 -2.82 -7.34 -11.94
CA PRO A 213 -2.67 -8.79 -11.90
C PRO A 213 -2.63 -9.37 -10.48
N TYR A 214 -1.92 -8.71 -9.55
CA TYR A 214 -1.79 -9.20 -8.18
C TYR A 214 -3.13 -9.28 -7.43
N CYS A 215 -4.16 -8.54 -7.87
CA CYS A 215 -5.52 -8.60 -7.32
C CYS A 215 -6.40 -9.69 -7.95
N MET A 216 -5.92 -10.43 -8.97
CA MET A 216 -6.66 -11.55 -9.54
C MET A 216 -6.74 -12.69 -8.52
N VAL A 217 -7.93 -13.23 -8.25
CA VAL A 217 -8.11 -14.26 -7.24
C VAL A 217 -9.16 -15.29 -7.63
N VAL A 218 -8.87 -16.52 -7.26
CA VAL A 218 -9.82 -17.64 -7.21
C VAL A 218 -9.69 -18.28 -5.83
N ALA A 219 -10.81 -18.57 -5.18
CA ALA A 219 -10.87 -19.37 -3.97
C ALA A 219 -11.83 -20.55 -4.19
N VAL A 220 -11.39 -21.74 -3.84
CA VAL A 220 -12.14 -23.00 -3.96
C VAL A 220 -12.08 -23.74 -2.64
N GLY A 221 -13.21 -24.24 -2.13
CA GLY A 221 -13.27 -25.03 -0.90
C GLY A 221 -14.69 -25.27 -0.40
N GLU A 222 -14.83 -26.09 0.63
CA GLU A 222 -16.11 -26.39 1.30
C GLU A 222 -16.56 -25.25 2.23
N PHE A 223 -16.74 -24.03 1.69
CA PHE A 223 -17.10 -22.85 2.47
C PHE A 223 -18.54 -22.87 3.00
N ALA A 224 -18.75 -22.27 4.17
CA ALA A 224 -20.05 -21.73 4.57
C ALA A 224 -20.22 -20.34 3.94
N ARG A 225 -21.25 -20.17 3.11
CA ARG A 225 -21.62 -18.86 2.54
C ARG A 225 -22.64 -18.17 3.44
N LEU A 226 -22.43 -16.88 3.71
CA LEU A 226 -23.36 -16.03 4.43
C LEU A 226 -23.59 -14.74 3.63
N GLU A 227 -24.83 -14.27 3.62
CA GLU A 227 -25.23 -13.00 3.01
C GLU A 227 -25.76 -12.09 4.13
N PRO A 228 -24.92 -11.20 4.66
CA PRO A 228 -25.37 -10.27 5.70
C PRO A 228 -26.34 -9.27 5.10
N LYS A 229 -27.34 -8.84 5.90
CA LYS A 229 -28.19 -7.72 5.51
C LYS A 229 -27.32 -6.46 5.45
N ALA A 230 -26.94 -6.04 4.26
CA ALA A 230 -26.22 -4.79 4.05
C ALA A 230 -27.21 -3.70 3.64
N PRO A 231 -27.05 -2.46 4.12
CA PRO A 231 -27.88 -1.34 3.70
C PRO A 231 -27.46 -0.76 2.33
N ALA A 232 -26.72 -1.49 1.51
CA ALA A 232 -26.06 -0.93 0.34
C ALA A 232 -26.51 -1.62 -0.96
N THR A 233 -26.32 -0.90 -2.07
CA THR A 233 -26.42 -1.39 -3.44
C THR A 233 -25.38 -2.46 -3.79
N THR A 234 -24.36 -2.65 -2.95
CA THR A 234 -23.27 -3.64 -3.13
C THR A 234 -23.68 -5.00 -2.57
N LEU A 235 -23.57 -6.05 -3.37
CA LEU A 235 -23.76 -7.43 -2.92
C LEU A 235 -22.57 -7.84 -2.01
N LEU A 236 -22.83 -7.95 -0.70
CA LEU A 236 -21.84 -8.37 0.29
C LEU A 236 -22.06 -9.84 0.65
N SER A 237 -20.99 -10.63 0.64
CA SER A 237 -21.04 -12.04 1.02
C SER A 237 -19.78 -12.47 1.77
N TYR A 238 -19.94 -13.44 2.68
CA TYR A 238 -18.85 -14.03 3.45
C TYR A 238 -18.71 -15.51 3.10
N TYR A 239 -17.46 -15.94 2.90
CA TYR A 239 -17.09 -17.32 2.65
C TYR A 239 -16.05 -17.74 3.68
N VAL A 240 -16.43 -18.64 4.56
CA VAL A 240 -15.60 -19.03 5.71
C VAL A 240 -15.60 -20.55 5.87
N PRO A 241 -14.58 -21.18 6.47
CA PRO A 241 -14.64 -22.57 6.89
C PRO A 241 -15.89 -22.83 7.74
N GLN A 242 -16.43 -24.03 7.70
CA GLN A 242 -17.67 -24.37 8.43
C GLN A 242 -17.54 -24.11 9.95
N SER A 243 -16.36 -24.38 10.52
CA SER A 243 -16.06 -24.09 11.93
C SER A 243 -16.15 -22.61 12.31
N ASP A 244 -15.92 -21.70 11.36
CA ASP A 244 -15.95 -20.25 11.58
C ASP A 244 -17.30 -19.60 11.29
N ARG A 245 -18.27 -20.36 10.75
CA ARG A 245 -19.60 -19.84 10.35
C ARG A 245 -20.26 -18.97 11.45
N ARG A 246 -20.16 -19.38 12.70
CA ARG A 246 -20.77 -18.66 13.85
C ARG A 246 -20.11 -17.32 14.15
N PHE A 247 -18.86 -17.11 13.73
CA PHE A 247 -18.10 -15.88 13.99
C PHE A 247 -18.19 -14.87 12.85
N ALA A 248 -18.49 -15.31 11.62
CA ALA A 248 -18.36 -14.51 10.42
C ALA A 248 -19.12 -13.18 10.48
N VAL A 249 -20.39 -13.17 10.89
CA VAL A 249 -21.20 -11.94 10.94
C VAL A 249 -20.66 -10.94 11.96
N GLN A 250 -20.23 -11.41 13.12
CA GLN A 250 -19.67 -10.54 14.16
C GLN A 250 -18.23 -10.13 13.80
N GLY A 251 -17.43 -11.04 13.25
CA GLY A 251 -16.05 -10.77 12.86
C GLY A 251 -15.97 -9.71 11.77
N PHE A 252 -16.76 -9.85 10.73
CA PHE A 252 -16.83 -8.89 9.63
C PHE A 252 -17.84 -7.74 9.86
N SER A 253 -18.14 -7.42 11.13
CA SER A 253 -19.09 -6.34 11.45
C SER A 253 -18.67 -4.95 10.95
N ALA A 254 -17.38 -4.74 10.67
CA ALA A 254 -16.87 -3.51 10.07
C ALA A 254 -17.15 -3.42 8.54
N ALA A 255 -17.51 -4.51 7.86
CA ALA A 255 -17.57 -4.54 6.40
C ALA A 255 -18.59 -3.55 5.81
N ALA A 256 -19.87 -3.69 6.15
CA ALA A 256 -20.92 -2.82 5.63
C ALA A 256 -20.74 -1.35 6.06
N PRO A 257 -20.38 -1.04 7.34
CA PRO A 257 -20.04 0.31 7.76
C PRO A 257 -18.85 0.93 7.02
N SER A 258 -17.79 0.19 6.72
CA SER A 258 -16.64 0.67 5.95
C SER A 258 -17.03 1.00 4.51
N LEU A 259 -17.75 0.10 3.83
CA LEU A 259 -18.30 0.35 2.50
C LEU A 259 -19.12 1.64 2.44
N ALA A 260 -20.02 1.85 3.42
CA ALA A 260 -20.85 3.05 3.49
C ALA A 260 -20.02 4.32 3.71
N LEU A 261 -19.08 4.28 4.65
CA LEU A 261 -18.22 5.43 4.97
C LEU A 261 -17.32 5.81 3.79
N PHE A 262 -16.65 4.83 3.18
CA PHE A 262 -15.70 5.11 2.10
C PHE A 262 -16.42 5.53 0.83
N SER A 263 -17.60 4.95 0.54
CA SER A 263 -18.46 5.42 -0.54
C SER A 263 -18.91 6.88 -0.35
N GLU A 264 -19.24 7.28 0.88
CA GLU A 264 -19.58 8.68 1.22
C GLU A 264 -18.39 9.63 1.04
N ARG A 265 -17.20 9.20 1.44
CA ARG A 265 -16.01 10.06 1.51
C ARG A 265 -15.25 10.18 0.20
N VAL A 266 -15.27 9.15 -0.65
CA VAL A 266 -14.47 9.06 -1.88
C VAL A 266 -15.37 9.04 -3.11
N ALA A 267 -16.03 7.92 -3.36
CA ALA A 267 -16.89 7.65 -4.51
C ALA A 267 -17.70 6.38 -4.25
N PRO A 268 -18.77 6.09 -4.99
CA PRO A 268 -19.44 4.79 -4.93
C PRO A 268 -18.45 3.63 -5.02
N TYR A 269 -18.79 2.50 -4.39
CA TYR A 269 -17.98 1.29 -4.45
C TYR A 269 -17.72 0.89 -5.92
N PRO A 270 -16.46 0.61 -6.32
CA PRO A 270 -16.10 0.51 -7.74
C PRO A 270 -16.51 -0.80 -8.42
N TYR A 271 -16.83 -1.87 -7.68
CA TYR A 271 -17.05 -3.20 -8.24
C TYR A 271 -18.50 -3.69 -8.06
N GLU A 272 -18.88 -4.80 -8.70
CA GLU A 272 -20.25 -5.31 -8.70
C GLU A 272 -20.65 -5.98 -7.39
N LYS A 273 -19.67 -6.55 -6.67
CA LYS A 273 -19.86 -7.25 -5.39
C LYS A 273 -18.65 -7.07 -4.47
N LEU A 274 -18.82 -7.45 -3.21
CA LEU A 274 -17.71 -7.68 -2.29
C LEU A 274 -17.87 -9.03 -1.60
N ALA A 275 -16.90 -9.92 -1.81
CA ALA A 275 -16.77 -11.16 -1.05
C ALA A 275 -15.64 -11.03 -0.03
N LEU A 276 -15.89 -11.44 1.23
CA LEU A 276 -14.87 -11.59 2.26
C LEU A 276 -14.65 -13.08 2.49
N ILE A 277 -13.44 -13.55 2.24
CA ILE A 277 -13.09 -14.96 2.19
C ILE A 277 -12.09 -15.26 3.30
N VAL A 278 -12.35 -16.24 4.16
CA VAL A 278 -11.35 -16.78 5.07
C VAL A 278 -10.73 -17.99 4.39
N GLY A 279 -9.49 -17.85 3.95
CA GLY A 279 -8.76 -18.80 3.13
C GLY A 279 -7.27 -18.85 3.47
N ALA A 280 -6.46 -19.09 2.45
CA ALA A 280 -5.01 -19.11 2.59
C ALA A 280 -4.40 -17.82 2.05
N THR A 281 -3.72 -17.08 2.92
CA THR A 281 -2.86 -15.95 2.55
C THR A 281 -1.69 -15.87 3.53
N ARG A 282 -0.57 -15.32 3.08
CA ARG A 282 0.63 -15.05 3.90
C ARG A 282 0.49 -13.78 4.74
N PHE A 283 -0.53 -12.96 4.46
CA PHE A 283 -0.72 -11.62 5.02
C PHE A 283 -1.83 -11.60 6.08
N GLY A 284 -2.00 -10.45 6.72
CA GLY A 284 -3.13 -10.20 7.63
C GLY A 284 -4.47 -10.10 6.92
N GLY A 285 -4.44 -9.66 5.67
CA GLY A 285 -5.46 -9.66 4.66
C GLY A 285 -4.81 -9.57 3.30
N MET A 286 -5.58 -9.78 2.23
CA MET A 286 -5.16 -9.59 0.84
C MET A 286 -6.34 -8.97 0.09
N GLU A 287 -6.15 -7.79 -0.37
CA GLU A 287 -7.15 -6.85 -0.85
C GLU A 287 -7.83 -7.24 -2.16
N ASN A 288 -7.53 -8.36 -2.76
CA ASN A 288 -7.98 -8.73 -4.11
C ASN A 288 -9.31 -8.10 -4.51
N SER A 289 -9.33 -7.42 -5.65
CA SER A 289 -10.48 -6.63 -6.12
C SER A 289 -11.77 -7.42 -6.08
N SER A 290 -12.80 -6.87 -5.43
CA SER A 290 -14.12 -7.49 -5.24
C SER A 290 -14.17 -8.81 -4.46
N ALA A 291 -13.02 -9.38 -3.99
CA ALA A 291 -12.94 -10.69 -3.34
C ALA A 291 -11.75 -10.78 -2.36
N ILE A 292 -11.83 -10.05 -1.25
CA ILE A 292 -10.78 -9.94 -0.22
C ILE A 292 -10.57 -11.29 0.47
N VAL A 293 -9.30 -11.69 0.63
CA VAL A 293 -8.92 -12.93 1.33
C VAL A 293 -8.28 -12.60 2.68
N PHE A 294 -8.78 -13.23 3.73
CA PHE A 294 -8.24 -13.18 5.08
C PHE A 294 -7.64 -14.53 5.46
N PRO A 295 -6.62 -14.57 6.34
CA PRO A 295 -5.97 -15.82 6.73
C PRO A 295 -6.94 -16.74 7.49
N GLY A 296 -6.78 -18.06 7.34
CA GLY A 296 -7.55 -19.08 8.05
C GLY A 296 -7.50 -18.98 9.58
N THR A 297 -6.55 -18.19 10.10
CA THR A 297 -6.38 -17.91 11.53
C THR A 297 -7.15 -16.67 12.03
N LEU A 298 -7.83 -15.93 11.15
CA LEU A 298 -8.49 -14.64 11.45
C LEU A 298 -9.35 -14.70 12.72
N PHE A 299 -10.13 -15.76 12.90
CA PHE A 299 -11.03 -15.92 14.04
C PHE A 299 -10.45 -16.78 15.16
N ASN A 300 -9.17 -17.12 15.14
CA ASN A 300 -8.54 -17.87 16.22
C ASN A 300 -8.63 -17.10 17.54
N ASN A 301 -9.12 -17.79 18.58
CA ASN A 301 -9.34 -17.21 19.91
C ASN A 301 -10.36 -16.05 19.96
N PHE A 302 -11.16 -15.86 18.91
CA PHE A 302 -12.11 -14.74 18.79
C PHE A 302 -13.11 -14.71 19.97
N GLU A 303 -13.57 -15.86 20.46
CA GLU A 303 -14.48 -15.99 21.61
C GLU A 303 -13.80 -16.49 22.89
N THR A 304 -12.66 -17.17 22.81
CA THR A 304 -12.06 -17.92 23.91
C THR A 304 -10.89 -17.23 24.60
N ALA A 305 -10.31 -16.18 23.97
CA ALA A 305 -9.15 -15.48 24.54
C ALA A 305 -9.42 -14.93 25.93
N GLN A 306 -8.48 -15.14 26.85
CA GLN A 306 -8.48 -14.62 28.20
C GLN A 306 -7.21 -13.79 28.45
N PRO A 307 -7.23 -12.71 29.22
CA PRO A 307 -8.43 -12.11 29.85
C PRO A 307 -9.39 -11.47 28.84
N ARG A 308 -10.55 -10.98 29.27
CA ARG A 308 -11.56 -10.32 28.41
C ARG A 308 -10.98 -9.14 27.60
N SER A 309 -10.01 -8.41 28.15
CA SER A 309 -9.30 -7.32 27.44
C SER A 309 -8.57 -7.82 26.20
N ARG A 310 -7.90 -8.99 26.27
CA ARG A 310 -7.25 -9.60 25.10
C ARG A 310 -8.26 -9.97 24.00
N ARG A 311 -9.41 -10.52 24.40
CA ARG A 311 -10.49 -10.84 23.45
C ARG A 311 -11.04 -9.57 22.78
N PHE A 312 -11.22 -8.49 23.53
CA PHE A 312 -11.61 -7.20 22.97
C PHE A 312 -10.60 -6.70 21.94
N ASN A 313 -9.31 -6.76 22.24
CA ASN A 313 -8.25 -6.35 21.29
C ASN A 313 -8.22 -7.21 20.03
N ILE A 314 -8.45 -8.53 20.14
CA ILE A 314 -8.54 -9.41 18.96
C ILE A 314 -9.73 -8.98 18.08
N LYS A 315 -10.91 -8.77 18.66
CA LYS A 315 -12.09 -8.33 17.89
C LYS A 315 -11.87 -6.97 17.23
N ARG A 316 -11.27 -6.04 17.94
CA ARG A 316 -10.91 -4.72 17.40
C ARG A 316 -9.90 -4.85 16.25
N GLY A 317 -8.86 -5.67 16.38
CA GLY A 317 -7.90 -5.95 15.31
C GLY A 317 -8.56 -6.51 14.05
N VAL A 318 -9.52 -7.44 14.20
CA VAL A 318 -10.28 -7.96 13.04
C VAL A 318 -11.11 -6.85 12.37
N MET A 319 -11.70 -5.93 13.14
CA MET A 319 -12.44 -4.79 12.57
C MET A 319 -11.51 -3.81 11.85
N GLU A 320 -10.37 -3.48 12.46
CA GLU A 320 -9.37 -2.57 11.88
C GLU A 320 -8.80 -3.13 10.56
N VAL A 321 -8.40 -4.42 10.52
CA VAL A 321 -7.92 -5.05 9.29
C VAL A 321 -9.03 -5.17 8.24
N THR A 322 -10.28 -5.48 8.63
CA THR A 322 -11.41 -5.52 7.69
C THR A 322 -11.63 -4.15 7.03
N ALA A 323 -11.53 -3.06 7.79
CA ALA A 323 -11.66 -1.71 7.24
C ALA A 323 -10.48 -1.35 6.34
N HIS A 324 -9.27 -1.78 6.67
CA HIS A 324 -8.05 -1.60 5.87
C HIS A 324 -8.21 -2.27 4.50
N GLU A 325 -8.52 -3.57 4.46
CA GLU A 325 -8.68 -4.31 3.21
C GLU A 325 -9.82 -3.75 2.32
N ILE A 326 -10.89 -3.25 2.93
CA ILE A 326 -11.99 -2.63 2.17
C ILE A 326 -11.57 -1.28 1.59
N ALA A 327 -10.70 -0.53 2.24
CA ALA A 327 -10.21 0.75 1.71
C ALA A 327 -9.38 0.57 0.44
N HIS A 328 -8.65 -0.54 0.33
CA HIS A 328 -7.89 -0.89 -0.86
C HIS A 328 -8.75 -0.98 -2.11
N GLN A 329 -10.03 -1.30 -2.00
CA GLN A 329 -10.92 -1.39 -3.16
C GLN A 329 -11.00 -0.07 -3.95
N TRP A 330 -10.75 1.09 -3.29
CA TRP A 330 -10.59 2.40 -3.93
C TRP A 330 -9.12 2.72 -4.20
N PHE A 331 -8.21 2.44 -3.24
CA PHE A 331 -6.79 2.83 -3.27
C PHE A 331 -5.89 1.60 -3.16
N GLY A 332 -5.31 1.19 -4.25
CA GLY A 332 -4.59 -0.05 -4.50
C GLY A 332 -5.21 -0.81 -5.66
N ASP A 333 -6.52 -1.04 -5.62
CA ASP A 333 -7.25 -1.83 -6.62
C ASP A 333 -7.79 -0.97 -7.76
N SER A 334 -8.74 -0.04 -7.48
CA SER A 334 -9.35 0.79 -8.51
C SER A 334 -8.36 1.86 -9.00
N VAL A 335 -7.72 2.60 -8.10
CA VAL A 335 -6.56 3.43 -8.40
C VAL A 335 -5.34 2.71 -7.89
N THR A 336 -4.50 2.19 -8.78
CA THR A 336 -3.33 1.37 -8.47
C THR A 336 -2.05 2.21 -8.60
N GLU A 337 -1.04 1.95 -7.80
CA GLU A 337 0.28 2.56 -7.96
C GLU A 337 0.89 2.25 -9.34
N SER A 338 1.53 3.26 -9.94
CA SER A 338 2.17 3.10 -11.26
C SER A 338 3.44 2.25 -11.20
N THR A 339 4.13 2.29 -10.06
CA THR A 339 5.35 1.54 -9.76
C THR A 339 5.34 1.13 -8.30
N TRP A 340 6.12 0.11 -7.95
CA TRP A 340 6.25 -0.34 -6.56
C TRP A 340 6.84 0.72 -5.62
N ALA A 341 7.52 1.74 -6.15
CA ALA A 341 8.01 2.86 -5.34
C ALA A 341 6.88 3.74 -4.78
N ASP A 342 5.70 3.70 -5.39
CA ASP A 342 4.50 4.43 -4.98
C ASP A 342 3.52 3.58 -4.14
N LEU A 343 3.94 2.42 -3.62
CA LEU A 343 3.11 1.48 -2.84
C LEU A 343 2.38 2.15 -1.66
N TRP A 344 2.91 3.25 -1.12
CA TRP A 344 2.26 4.00 -0.05
C TRP A 344 0.90 4.59 -0.45
N LEU A 345 0.65 4.78 -1.77
CA LEU A 345 -0.66 5.20 -2.30
C LEU A 345 -1.74 4.12 -2.15
N SER A 346 -1.34 2.87 -1.95
CA SER A 346 -2.19 1.76 -1.54
C SER A 346 -2.21 1.64 -0.02
N GLU A 347 -1.09 1.27 0.59
CA GLU A 347 -1.00 0.87 2.00
C GLU A 347 -1.19 2.02 2.99
N GLY A 348 -0.63 3.18 2.69
CA GLY A 348 -0.81 4.39 3.51
C GLY A 348 -2.25 4.87 3.52
N PHE A 349 -2.93 4.79 2.36
CA PHE A 349 -4.35 5.09 2.26
C PHE A 349 -5.20 4.09 3.07
N ALA A 350 -4.99 2.79 2.88
CA ALA A 350 -5.75 1.77 3.59
C ALA A 350 -5.57 1.88 5.10
N THR A 351 -4.33 2.12 5.57
CA THR A 351 -4.04 2.36 6.98
C THR A 351 -4.75 3.62 7.49
N TYR A 352 -4.74 4.73 6.75
CA TYR A 352 -5.41 5.95 7.18
C TYR A 352 -6.94 5.81 7.18
N PHE A 353 -7.51 5.13 6.19
CA PHE A 353 -8.95 4.90 6.10
C PHE A 353 -9.47 3.94 7.19
N ALA A 354 -8.68 2.95 7.60
CA ALA A 354 -8.96 2.20 8.82
C ALA A 354 -9.00 3.12 10.05
N GLY A 355 -8.12 4.11 10.15
CA GLY A 355 -8.17 5.16 11.15
C GLY A 355 -9.45 6.02 11.05
N LEU A 356 -9.88 6.42 9.84
CA LEU A 356 -11.13 7.17 9.62
C LEU A 356 -12.37 6.35 10.03
N PHE A 357 -12.34 5.03 9.83
CA PHE A 357 -13.35 4.13 10.36
C PHE A 357 -13.40 4.20 11.89
N VAL A 358 -12.25 4.13 12.57
CA VAL A 358 -12.15 4.29 14.03
C VAL A 358 -12.65 5.67 14.47
N GLU A 359 -12.28 6.76 13.75
CA GLU A 359 -12.77 8.11 14.02
C GLU A 359 -14.30 8.19 14.00
N ARG A 360 -14.91 7.60 12.96
CA ARG A 360 -16.35 7.66 12.71
C ARG A 360 -17.16 6.87 13.72
N TYR A 361 -16.69 5.71 14.16
CA TYR A 361 -17.48 4.78 14.98
C TYR A 361 -17.05 4.72 16.45
N GLU A 362 -15.79 5.09 16.77
CA GLU A 362 -15.27 5.10 18.14
C GLU A 362 -14.94 6.53 18.64
N GLY A 363 -14.90 7.52 17.73
CA GLY A 363 -14.71 8.94 18.07
C GLY A 363 -13.25 9.40 18.02
N ALA A 364 -13.08 10.73 18.12
CA ALA A 364 -11.80 11.41 17.94
C ALA A 364 -10.69 10.97 18.93
N SER A 365 -11.05 10.53 20.16
CA SER A 365 -10.04 10.03 21.12
C SER A 365 -9.46 8.70 20.65
N ALA A 366 -10.31 7.78 20.21
CA ALA A 366 -9.88 6.49 19.70
C ALA A 366 -9.06 6.63 18.40
N PHE A 367 -9.41 7.60 17.55
CA PHE A 367 -8.62 7.93 16.36
C PHE A 367 -7.23 8.45 16.73
N ARG A 368 -7.11 9.37 17.71
CA ARG A 368 -5.78 9.82 18.17
C ARG A 368 -4.95 8.66 18.70
N GLU A 369 -5.54 7.77 19.50
CA GLU A 369 -4.85 6.58 20.00
C GLU A 369 -4.40 5.66 18.85
N TYR A 370 -5.24 5.52 17.81
CA TYR A 370 -4.89 4.80 16.58
C TYR A 370 -3.67 5.42 15.93
N MET A 371 -3.68 6.72 15.64
CA MET A 371 -2.56 7.43 14.99
C MET A 371 -1.28 7.43 15.85
N GLN A 372 -1.40 7.49 17.17
CA GLN A 372 -0.25 7.35 18.07
C GLN A 372 0.39 5.96 18.00
N ARG A 373 -0.40 4.89 17.85
CA ARG A 373 0.16 3.53 17.61
C ARG A 373 0.96 3.53 16.29
N GLN A 374 0.38 4.08 15.21
CA GLN A 374 1.06 4.18 13.92
C GLN A 374 2.38 4.98 14.05
N ALA A 375 2.38 6.12 14.75
CA ALA A 375 3.59 6.90 15.00
C ALA A 375 4.66 6.07 15.74
N LYS A 376 4.27 5.37 16.79
CA LYS A 376 5.18 4.54 17.60
C LYS A 376 5.82 3.44 16.76
N ASP A 377 5.03 2.77 15.93
CA ASP A 377 5.50 1.65 15.10
C ASP A 377 6.47 2.17 14.02
N TYR A 378 6.14 3.29 13.35
CA TYR A 378 7.06 3.96 12.43
C TYR A 378 8.37 4.41 13.11
N LEU A 379 8.29 5.10 14.24
CA LEU A 379 9.48 5.58 14.95
C LEU A 379 10.37 4.43 15.44
N SER A 380 9.80 3.27 15.76
CA SER A 380 10.57 2.07 16.07
C SER A 380 11.29 1.53 14.84
N TYR A 381 10.59 1.42 13.72
CA TYR A 381 11.13 0.95 12.46
C TYR A 381 12.26 1.86 11.94
N GLU A 382 12.07 3.18 11.97
CA GLU A 382 13.05 4.15 11.45
C GLU A 382 14.39 4.10 12.19
N ARG A 383 14.41 3.74 13.48
CA ARG A 383 15.65 3.55 14.24
C ARG A 383 16.50 2.40 13.71
N GLU A 384 15.86 1.40 13.11
CA GLU A 384 16.53 0.22 12.52
C GLU A 384 16.86 0.44 11.05
N ARG A 385 15.94 1.07 10.32
CA ARG A 385 16.06 1.31 8.89
C ARG A 385 15.52 2.68 8.52
N ARG A 386 16.42 3.55 8.11
CA ARG A 386 16.10 4.89 7.65
C ARG A 386 16.08 4.94 6.12
N ALA A 387 14.89 5.07 5.55
CA ALA A 387 14.66 5.12 4.11
C ALA A 387 13.52 6.11 3.78
N PRO A 388 13.42 6.63 2.55
CA PRO A 388 12.26 7.39 2.10
C PRO A 388 11.04 6.47 1.97
N ILE A 389 9.84 7.05 1.84
CA ILE A 389 8.63 6.31 1.47
C ILE A 389 8.76 5.82 0.02
N HIS A 390 9.12 6.73 -0.91
CA HIS A 390 9.34 6.41 -2.31
C HIS A 390 10.69 5.70 -2.47
N ASP A 391 10.67 4.38 -2.26
CA ASP A 391 11.86 3.51 -2.26
C ASP A 391 12.02 2.82 -3.62
N ARG A 392 13.02 3.23 -4.38
CA ARG A 392 13.38 2.68 -5.69
C ARG A 392 14.54 1.69 -5.64
N ASP A 393 15.14 1.49 -4.46
CA ASP A 393 16.39 0.75 -4.31
C ASP A 393 16.19 -0.66 -3.75
N THR A 394 15.08 -0.91 -3.06
CA THR A 394 14.79 -2.20 -2.44
C THR A 394 14.38 -3.22 -3.49
N GLU A 395 15.28 -4.18 -3.80
CA GLU A 395 15.06 -5.26 -4.78
C GLU A 395 13.96 -6.25 -4.34
N ASP A 396 13.98 -6.68 -3.09
CA ASP A 396 13.00 -7.59 -2.53
C ASP A 396 11.71 -6.85 -2.22
N LEU A 397 10.70 -6.99 -3.08
CA LEU A 397 9.42 -6.31 -2.96
C LEU A 397 8.69 -6.60 -1.65
N PHE A 398 8.87 -7.80 -1.03
CA PHE A 398 8.29 -8.07 0.29
C PHE A 398 8.80 -7.12 1.38
N LYS A 399 9.99 -6.55 1.23
CA LYS A 399 10.53 -5.56 2.17
C LYS A 399 9.91 -4.16 2.01
N LEU A 400 9.10 -3.94 0.99
CA LEU A 400 8.29 -2.74 0.85
C LEU A 400 7.05 -2.76 1.78
N LEU A 401 6.64 -3.94 2.28
CA LEU A 401 5.65 -4.05 3.35
C LEU A 401 6.29 -3.63 4.68
N ASN A 402 6.42 -2.34 4.88
CA ASN A 402 7.14 -1.77 6.01
C ASN A 402 6.50 -0.46 6.48
N ALA A 403 6.90 0.01 7.64
CA ALA A 403 6.30 1.17 8.30
C ALA A 403 6.43 2.51 7.54
N ASN A 404 7.27 2.60 6.50
CA ASN A 404 7.25 3.77 5.61
C ASN A 404 5.98 3.81 4.75
N ASN A 405 5.62 2.67 4.14
CA ASN A 405 4.46 2.60 3.26
C ASN A 405 3.14 2.63 4.03
N TYR A 406 3.05 1.97 5.18
CA TYR A 406 1.86 1.88 6.02
C TYR A 406 1.70 3.09 6.94
N GLU A 407 2.47 3.10 8.02
CA GLU A 407 2.29 4.01 9.15
C GLU A 407 2.68 5.44 8.79
N LYS A 408 3.87 5.65 8.17
CA LYS A 408 4.30 6.98 7.73
C LYS A 408 3.42 7.47 6.58
N GLY A 409 3.03 6.59 5.64
CA GLY A 409 2.07 6.90 4.58
C GLY A 409 0.74 7.42 5.13
N ALA A 410 0.18 6.75 6.13
CA ALA A 410 -1.02 7.21 6.83
C ALA A 410 -0.81 8.57 7.53
N TRP A 411 0.35 8.78 8.15
CA TRP A 411 0.68 10.06 8.76
C TRP A 411 0.84 11.20 7.74
N VAL A 412 1.35 10.91 6.54
CA VAL A 412 1.39 11.91 5.46
C VAL A 412 -0.02 12.38 5.09
N LEU A 413 -0.97 11.47 4.96
CA LEU A 413 -2.37 11.81 4.71
C LEU A 413 -2.98 12.60 5.88
N HIS A 414 -2.68 12.22 7.13
CA HIS A 414 -3.14 12.94 8.31
C HIS A 414 -2.58 14.38 8.36
N MET A 415 -1.30 14.56 8.04
CA MET A 415 -0.69 15.88 7.95
C MET A 415 -1.27 16.72 6.80
N LEU A 416 -1.55 16.13 5.63
CA LEU A 416 -2.23 16.81 4.52
C LEU A 416 -3.64 17.28 4.93
N ARG A 417 -4.39 16.45 5.68
CA ARG A 417 -5.69 16.84 6.26
C ARG A 417 -5.55 18.02 7.21
N GLY A 418 -4.53 18.01 8.09
CA GLY A 418 -4.22 19.11 8.99
C GLY A 418 -3.83 20.43 8.25
N LEU A 419 -3.11 20.32 7.14
CA LEU A 419 -2.68 21.47 6.33
C LEU A 419 -3.82 22.10 5.52
N THR A 420 -4.69 21.27 4.94
CA THR A 420 -5.71 21.72 3.98
C THR A 420 -7.09 21.88 4.61
N GLY A 421 -7.32 21.25 5.74
CA GLY A 421 -8.63 21.14 6.41
C GLY A 421 -9.53 20.07 5.76
N ASP A 422 -10.47 19.54 6.53
CA ASP A 422 -11.33 18.40 6.16
C ASP A 422 -11.98 18.55 4.78
N GLN A 423 -12.61 19.68 4.51
CA GLN A 423 -13.35 19.89 3.26
C GLN A 423 -12.43 19.75 2.04
N ARG A 424 -11.29 20.44 2.02
CA ARG A 424 -10.36 20.43 0.88
C ARG A 424 -9.64 19.10 0.77
N PHE A 425 -9.35 18.46 1.91
CA PHE A 425 -8.76 17.13 1.95
C PHE A 425 -9.63 16.12 1.21
N PHE A 426 -10.91 15.99 1.56
CA PHE A 426 -11.81 15.05 0.88
C PHE A 426 -12.12 15.46 -0.56
N GLN A 427 -12.19 16.76 -0.88
CA GLN A 427 -12.30 17.24 -2.26
C GLN A 427 -11.09 16.82 -3.11
N ALA A 428 -9.88 16.93 -2.58
CA ALA A 428 -8.66 16.46 -3.25
C ALA A 428 -8.71 14.95 -3.51
N LEU A 429 -9.06 14.16 -2.51
CA LEU A 429 -9.18 12.70 -2.65
C LEU A 429 -10.24 12.29 -3.68
N GLN A 430 -11.40 12.93 -3.66
CA GLN A 430 -12.46 12.68 -4.64
C GLN A 430 -12.03 13.04 -6.06
N SER A 431 -11.26 14.12 -6.23
CA SER A 431 -10.74 14.55 -7.52
C SER A 431 -9.66 13.63 -8.04
N TYR A 432 -8.73 13.23 -7.16
CA TYR A 432 -7.69 12.25 -7.46
C TYR A 432 -8.32 10.90 -7.88
N TYR A 433 -9.26 10.38 -7.09
CA TYR A 433 -9.95 9.13 -7.40
C TYR A 433 -10.65 9.19 -8.76
N ARG A 434 -11.44 10.23 -9.02
CA ARG A 434 -12.16 10.38 -10.30
C ARG A 434 -11.26 10.48 -11.52
N ALA A 435 -10.06 11.05 -11.35
CA ALA A 435 -9.10 11.18 -12.44
C ALA A 435 -8.41 9.85 -12.78
N HIS A 436 -8.30 8.94 -11.81
CA HIS A 436 -7.48 7.74 -11.95
C HIS A 436 -8.23 6.41 -11.71
N ALA A 437 -9.55 6.44 -11.45
CA ALA A 437 -10.35 5.23 -11.28
C ALA A 437 -10.22 4.29 -12.48
N GLY A 438 -10.01 3.00 -12.24
CA GLY A 438 -9.74 1.97 -13.26
C GLY A 438 -8.35 2.09 -13.92
N SER A 439 -7.46 2.95 -13.39
CA SER A 439 -6.14 3.23 -13.96
C SER A 439 -5.06 3.24 -12.87
N THR A 440 -3.88 3.70 -13.23
CA THR A 440 -2.75 3.86 -12.30
C THR A 440 -2.50 5.33 -11.98
N ALA A 441 -1.85 5.57 -10.85
CA ALA A 441 -1.41 6.89 -10.42
C ALA A 441 -0.05 6.82 -9.68
N ASN A 442 0.60 7.95 -9.56
CA ASN A 442 1.83 8.11 -8.81
C ASN A 442 1.72 9.23 -7.76
N THR A 443 2.75 9.40 -6.95
CA THR A 443 2.82 10.43 -5.90
C THR A 443 2.56 11.85 -6.43
N GLU A 444 3.04 12.19 -7.64
CA GLU A 444 2.88 13.53 -8.21
C GLU A 444 1.43 13.81 -8.64
N ASP A 445 0.70 12.78 -9.07
CA ASP A 445 -0.73 12.90 -9.39
C ASP A 445 -1.53 13.25 -8.12
N LEU A 446 -1.22 12.61 -6.99
CA LEU A 446 -1.84 12.94 -5.72
C LEU A 446 -1.48 14.37 -5.27
N ARG A 447 -0.20 14.75 -5.38
CA ARG A 447 0.24 16.13 -5.06
C ARG A 447 -0.53 17.15 -5.87
N ALA A 448 -0.64 16.95 -7.18
CA ALA A 448 -1.36 17.86 -8.08
C ALA A 448 -2.83 18.02 -7.68
N ALA A 449 -3.51 16.93 -7.28
CA ALA A 449 -4.89 16.98 -6.81
C ALA A 449 -5.03 17.81 -5.51
N PHE A 450 -4.09 17.66 -4.57
CA PHE A 450 -4.08 18.44 -3.33
C PHE A 450 -3.75 19.93 -3.57
N GLU A 451 -2.80 20.24 -4.45
CA GLU A 451 -2.46 21.63 -4.84
C GLU A 451 -3.68 22.31 -5.51
N ALA A 452 -4.35 21.60 -6.42
CA ALA A 452 -5.56 22.13 -7.09
C ALA A 452 -6.70 22.42 -6.11
N ALA A 453 -6.94 21.52 -5.14
CA ALA A 453 -8.03 21.67 -4.17
C ALA A 453 -7.74 22.71 -3.08
N SER A 454 -6.48 22.86 -2.67
CA SER A 454 -6.08 23.73 -1.56
C SER A 454 -5.59 25.11 -1.99
N GLY A 455 -5.08 25.25 -3.23
CA GLY A 455 -4.39 26.44 -3.71
C GLY A 455 -3.01 26.64 -3.07
N GLN A 456 -2.45 25.61 -2.41
CA GLN A 456 -1.14 25.66 -1.76
C GLN A 456 -0.10 24.98 -2.64
N ASP A 457 1.15 25.48 -2.65
CA ASP A 457 2.30 24.75 -3.19
C ASP A 457 2.73 23.71 -2.15
N LEU A 458 2.68 22.42 -2.51
CA LEU A 458 3.00 21.30 -1.64
C LEU A 458 4.30 20.57 -2.03
N LYS A 459 5.07 21.09 -2.99
CA LYS A 459 6.31 20.47 -3.48
C LYS A 459 7.30 20.18 -2.37
N ASP A 460 7.57 21.17 -1.50
CA ASP A 460 8.49 21.00 -0.37
C ASP A 460 7.97 20.00 0.66
N PHE A 461 6.65 19.94 0.87
CA PHE A 461 6.04 18.95 1.74
C PHE A 461 6.27 17.54 1.20
N PHE A 462 5.90 17.26 -0.07
CA PHE A 462 6.08 15.95 -0.68
C PHE A 462 7.54 15.56 -0.78
N LYS A 463 8.42 16.50 -1.21
CA LYS A 463 9.86 16.26 -1.23
C LYS A 463 10.36 15.78 0.14
N ARG A 464 9.98 16.47 1.21
CA ARG A 464 10.51 16.20 2.54
C ARG A 464 9.92 14.95 3.19
N TRP A 465 8.64 14.65 2.95
CA TRP A 465 7.96 13.55 3.63
C TRP A 465 7.94 12.24 2.83
N ILE A 466 7.99 12.31 1.49
CA ILE A 466 7.90 11.14 0.61
C ILE A 466 9.26 10.75 0.03
N TYR A 467 10.00 11.73 -0.54
CA TYR A 467 11.24 11.45 -1.25
C TYR A 467 12.49 11.53 -0.38
N GLU A 468 12.38 12.03 0.84
CA GLU A 468 13.45 12.06 1.82
C GLU A 468 13.08 11.26 3.07
N SER A 469 14.10 10.77 3.79
CA SER A 469 13.91 9.99 5.01
C SER A 469 13.77 10.88 6.24
N GLY A 470 13.27 10.32 7.36
CA GLY A 470 13.28 10.96 8.64
C GLY A 470 11.96 11.59 9.05
N HIS A 471 11.98 12.21 10.23
CA HIS A 471 10.91 12.97 10.86
C HIS A 471 11.49 14.11 11.70
N PRO A 472 10.71 15.17 12.06
CA PRO A 472 11.20 16.24 12.93
C PRO A 472 11.32 15.78 14.38
N ARG A 473 12.46 16.13 15.00
CA ARG A 473 12.72 15.93 16.42
C ARG A 473 12.75 17.29 17.09
N TYR A 474 11.63 17.71 17.68
CA TYR A 474 11.49 19.04 18.30
C TYR A 474 11.96 19.03 19.75
N ASP A 475 12.88 19.96 20.07
CA ASP A 475 13.21 20.37 21.43
C ASP A 475 12.69 21.79 21.65
N VAL A 476 11.69 21.91 22.53
CA VAL A 476 10.98 23.15 22.76
C VAL A 476 11.27 23.66 24.15
N THR A 477 11.69 24.92 24.24
CA THR A 477 11.85 25.60 25.51
C THR A 477 11.00 26.86 25.53
N TRP A 478 10.41 27.17 26.69
CA TRP A 478 9.66 28.40 26.86
C TRP A 478 9.94 29.04 28.21
N SER A 479 9.81 30.39 28.28
CA SER A 479 9.91 31.15 29.52
C SER A 479 8.88 32.28 29.52
N TRP A 480 8.67 32.86 30.70
CA TRP A 480 7.75 33.99 30.90
C TRP A 480 8.49 35.17 31.45
N PRO A 481 9.25 35.97 30.64
CA PRO A 481 9.86 37.22 31.09
C PRO A 481 8.79 38.25 31.37
N THR A 482 8.86 38.87 32.56
CA THR A 482 8.03 40.00 32.92
C THR A 482 8.74 41.31 32.61
N ARG A 483 8.04 42.27 31.97
CA ARG A 483 8.61 43.63 31.77
C ARG A 483 8.56 44.40 33.07
N ALA A 484 9.71 44.83 33.57
CA ALA A 484 9.79 45.89 34.60
C ALA A 484 9.63 47.26 33.91
N ARG A 485 8.64 48.04 34.28
CA ARG A 485 8.47 49.43 33.86
C ARG A 485 8.44 50.30 35.10
N ASN A 486 9.46 51.18 35.27
CA ASN A 486 9.56 52.18 36.34
C ASN A 486 9.40 51.62 37.76
N GLY A 487 10.07 50.48 38.09
CA GLY A 487 10.06 49.94 39.45
C GLY A 487 8.77 49.26 39.89
N ARG A 488 7.72 49.26 39.04
CA ARG A 488 6.48 48.45 39.25
C ARG A 488 6.51 47.29 38.26
N SER A 489 6.37 46.03 38.77
CA SER A 489 6.20 44.86 37.92
C SER A 489 4.88 45.00 37.13
N ASP A 490 4.97 45.37 35.84
CA ASP A 490 3.81 45.22 34.95
C ASP A 490 3.57 43.70 34.80
N ARG A 491 2.38 43.25 35.22
CA ARG A 491 1.99 41.83 35.11
C ARG A 491 1.84 41.34 33.65
N ARG A 492 2.03 42.25 32.68
CA ARG A 492 2.03 41.90 31.26
C ARG A 492 3.40 41.36 30.88
N GLY A 493 3.41 40.11 30.42
CA GLY A 493 4.59 39.45 29.95
C GLY A 493 4.40 38.93 28.51
N TYR A 494 5.25 38.07 28.13
CA TYR A 494 5.13 37.31 26.89
C TYR A 494 5.68 35.89 27.11
N VAL A 495 5.15 34.92 26.37
CA VAL A 495 5.82 33.62 26.25
C VAL A 495 6.95 33.79 25.25
N GLU A 496 8.17 33.61 25.68
CA GLU A 496 9.31 33.43 24.79
C GLU A 496 9.47 31.96 24.55
N LEU A 497 9.12 31.50 23.33
CA LEU A 497 9.15 30.12 22.90
C LEU A 497 10.28 29.92 21.91
N THR A 498 11.16 28.97 22.17
CA THR A 498 12.20 28.54 21.23
C THR A 498 11.95 27.11 20.83
N ILE A 499 11.85 26.87 19.54
CA ILE A 499 11.68 25.55 18.93
C ILE A 499 12.94 25.22 18.16
N ARG A 500 13.58 24.09 18.48
CA ARG A 500 14.76 23.55 17.77
C ARG A 500 14.41 22.21 17.16
N GLN A 501 14.88 21.97 15.95
CA GLN A 501 14.85 20.67 15.31
C GLN A 501 16.23 20.00 15.46
N LEU A 502 16.26 18.83 16.09
CA LEU A 502 17.50 18.17 16.51
C LEU A 502 18.06 17.17 15.49
N GLN A 503 17.29 16.80 14.46
CA GLN A 503 17.78 15.91 13.40
C GLN A 503 18.85 16.61 12.54
N ASP A 504 19.77 15.83 11.97
CA ASP A 504 20.88 16.36 11.14
C ASP A 504 20.40 16.85 9.77
N ASP A 505 19.30 16.28 9.26
CA ASP A 505 18.73 16.60 7.94
C ASP A 505 18.19 18.04 7.84
N ALA A 506 17.74 18.39 6.64
CA ALA A 506 17.01 19.62 6.37
C ALA A 506 15.78 19.77 7.31
N PRO A 507 15.37 20.99 7.66
CA PRO A 507 14.24 21.22 8.53
C PRO A 507 12.92 20.77 7.91
N PHE A 508 11.99 20.33 8.75
CA PHE A 508 10.59 20.14 8.40
C PHE A 508 9.83 21.45 8.64
N LEU A 509 9.30 22.06 7.59
CA LEU A 509 8.68 23.38 7.67
C LEU A 509 7.15 23.30 7.89
N MET A 510 6.74 22.44 8.83
CA MET A 510 5.32 22.26 9.18
C MET A 510 4.82 23.40 10.08
N PRO A 511 3.62 23.97 9.81
CA PRO A 511 2.99 24.91 10.73
C PRO A 511 2.68 24.22 12.07
N LEU A 512 3.15 24.83 13.17
CA LEU A 512 3.02 24.28 14.52
C LEU A 512 1.95 25.06 15.30
N THR A 513 0.88 24.40 15.71
CA THR A 513 -0.10 24.97 16.64
C THR A 513 0.53 25.02 18.03
N VAL A 514 0.56 26.21 18.63
CA VAL A 514 0.96 26.42 20.03
C VAL A 514 -0.26 26.80 20.85
N GLU A 515 -0.50 26.04 21.89
CA GLU A 515 -1.58 26.24 22.84
C GLU A 515 -1.03 26.76 24.17
N ILE A 516 -1.51 27.91 24.61
CA ILE A 516 -1.11 28.56 25.86
C ILE A 516 -2.32 28.58 26.78
N THR A 517 -2.25 27.86 27.89
CA THR A 517 -3.29 27.82 28.92
C THR A 517 -2.92 28.76 30.07
N THR A 518 -3.84 29.61 30.47
CA THR A 518 -3.74 30.53 31.61
C THR A 518 -4.90 30.31 32.60
N ALA A 519 -4.87 30.95 33.76
CA ALA A 519 -5.98 30.91 34.72
C ALA A 519 -7.32 31.47 34.18
N LYS A 520 -7.30 32.19 33.03
CA LYS A 520 -8.49 32.77 32.38
C LYS A 520 -8.94 32.03 31.12
N GLY A 521 -8.25 30.99 30.72
CA GLY A 521 -8.58 30.20 29.53
C GLY A 521 -7.38 29.90 28.65
N THR A 522 -7.66 29.31 27.52
CA THR A 522 -6.68 28.80 26.55
C THR A 522 -6.69 29.67 25.30
N HIS A 523 -5.50 29.96 24.79
CA HIS A 523 -5.27 30.66 23.53
C HIS A 523 -4.40 29.80 22.60
N ARG A 524 -4.72 29.80 21.30
CA ARG A 524 -3.95 29.07 20.26
C ARG A 524 -3.39 30.05 19.25
N THR A 525 -2.16 29.78 18.82
CA THR A 525 -1.48 30.50 17.72
C THR A 525 -0.75 29.51 16.84
N ILE A 526 -0.49 29.88 15.58
CA ILE A 526 0.25 29.03 14.63
C ILE A 526 1.62 29.67 14.41
N ILE A 527 2.68 28.89 14.59
CA ILE A 527 4.05 29.27 14.27
C ILE A 527 4.45 28.55 12.99
N LYS A 528 4.98 29.29 12.01
CA LYS A 528 5.52 28.75 10.77
C LYS A 528 7.05 28.74 10.86
N PRO A 529 7.69 27.57 11.04
CA PRO A 529 9.14 27.47 11.05
C PRO A 529 9.73 27.90 9.71
N THR A 530 10.83 28.64 9.75
CA THR A 530 11.61 29.06 8.57
C THR A 530 12.99 28.40 8.54
N GLY A 531 13.27 27.52 9.51
CA GLY A 531 14.55 26.83 9.64
C GLY A 531 14.56 25.90 10.86
N LYS A 532 15.74 25.39 11.19
CA LYS A 532 15.91 24.45 12.33
C LYS A 532 15.67 25.07 13.69
N VAL A 533 15.86 26.39 13.83
CA VAL A 533 15.66 27.12 15.10
C VAL A 533 14.77 28.31 14.84
N ILE A 534 13.73 28.43 15.64
CA ILE A 534 12.85 29.60 15.65
C ILE A 534 12.61 30.03 17.08
N THR A 535 12.69 31.33 17.34
CA THR A 535 12.30 31.95 18.62
C THR A 535 11.15 32.92 18.37
N GLN A 536 10.03 32.71 19.06
CA GLN A 536 8.83 33.52 18.93
C GLN A 536 8.43 34.10 20.27
N ARG A 537 8.06 35.40 20.28
CA ARG A 537 7.47 36.07 21.43
C ARG A 537 5.98 36.21 21.25
N ILE A 538 5.22 35.58 22.12
CA ILE A 538 3.75 35.53 22.09
C ILE A 538 3.25 36.39 23.27
N PRO A 539 2.67 37.60 23.01
CA PRO A 539 2.19 38.47 24.07
C PRO A 539 1.10 37.82 24.92
N GLY A 540 1.13 38.03 26.23
CA GLY A 540 0.13 37.53 27.15
C GLY A 540 -0.15 38.49 28.31
N ALA A 541 -1.37 38.44 28.84
CA ALA A 541 -1.77 39.24 30.00
C ALA A 541 -1.49 38.55 31.33
N LEU A 542 -1.34 37.21 31.32
CA LEU A 542 -1.14 36.36 32.48
C LEU A 542 -0.06 35.32 32.21
N ARG A 543 0.67 34.92 33.27
CA ARG A 543 1.62 33.84 33.20
C ARG A 543 0.88 32.54 32.78
N PRO A 544 1.42 31.76 31.84
CA PRO A 544 0.89 30.45 31.48
C PRO A 544 0.93 29.47 32.65
N VAL A 545 -0.08 28.63 32.70
CA VAL A 545 -0.11 27.42 33.53
C VAL A 545 0.47 26.25 32.75
N ALA A 546 0.28 26.25 31.41
CA ALA A 546 0.84 25.25 30.51
C ALA A 546 1.04 25.84 29.10
N VAL A 547 2.06 25.36 28.43
CA VAL A 547 2.30 25.58 26.99
C VAL A 547 2.40 24.21 26.32
N ARG A 548 1.65 24.02 25.24
CA ARG A 548 1.66 22.78 24.43
C ARG A 548 1.97 23.13 22.97
N VAL A 549 2.69 22.26 22.30
CA VAL A 549 2.97 22.35 20.86
C VAL A 549 2.31 21.17 20.18
N ASP A 550 1.58 21.44 19.10
CA ASP A 550 0.76 20.48 18.37
C ASP A 550 -0.15 19.65 19.29
N PRO A 551 -1.07 20.31 20.04
CA PRO A 551 -1.92 19.64 21.03
C PRO A 551 -2.93 18.68 20.40
N ASP A 552 -3.21 18.85 19.11
CA ASP A 552 -4.14 18.00 18.35
C ASP A 552 -3.45 16.82 17.64
N GLU A 553 -2.10 16.74 17.77
CA GLU A 553 -1.26 15.67 17.21
C GLU A 553 -1.42 15.52 15.69
N THR A 554 -1.30 16.64 14.99
CA THR A 554 -1.45 16.72 13.52
C THR A 554 -0.17 16.45 12.76
N ILE A 555 0.97 16.29 13.45
CA ILE A 555 2.30 16.13 12.85
C ILE A 555 3.00 14.90 13.43
N LEU A 556 3.52 14.04 12.56
CA LEU A 556 4.42 12.95 12.94
C LEU A 556 5.73 13.53 13.48
N LYS A 557 6.06 13.31 14.74
CA LYS A 557 7.21 13.93 15.41
C LYS A 557 7.67 13.21 16.66
N GLU A 558 8.90 13.47 17.06
CA GLU A 558 9.33 13.41 18.46
C GLU A 558 9.30 14.83 19.05
N LEU A 559 8.84 14.98 20.29
CA LEU A 559 8.71 16.27 20.95
C LEU A 559 9.14 16.21 22.41
N SER A 560 10.08 17.10 22.80
CA SER A 560 10.33 17.48 24.20
C SER A 560 9.91 18.94 24.42
N ILE A 561 9.33 19.24 25.58
CA ILE A 561 8.97 20.61 25.96
C ILE A 561 9.36 20.88 27.40
N LYS A 562 10.01 22.03 27.66
CA LYS A 562 10.49 22.41 28.98
C LYS A 562 10.29 23.91 29.24
N GLU A 563 9.80 24.24 30.43
CA GLU A 563 9.83 25.61 30.94
C GLU A 563 11.24 25.96 31.43
N LEU A 564 11.75 27.12 31.01
CA LEU A 564 12.99 27.72 31.53
C LEU A 564 12.66 28.66 32.70
N PRO A 565 13.60 28.85 33.64
CA PRO A 565 13.42 29.74 34.77
C PRO A 565 13.07 31.19 34.40
#